data_09750558fd0458b0b1cf2f5db72602f6
#
_entry.id   09750558fd0458b0b1cf2f5db72602f6
#
_cell.length_a   1.000
_cell.length_b   1.000
_cell.length_c   1.000
_cell.angle_alpha   90.00
_cell.angle_beta   90.00
_cell.angle_gamma   90.00
#
_symmetry.space_group_name_H-M   'P 1'
#
loop_
_entity.id
_entity.type
_entity.pdbx_description
1 polymer ?
#
loop_
_entity_poly.entity_id
_entity_poly.type
_entity_poly.pdbx_seq_one_letter_code
_entity_poly.pdbx_strand_id
1 'polypeptide(L)'
;MKEYITVIGGGLAGSEAAYQIAKREIKVKLYEMKPDKFSPAHSNTNLAEIVCSNSFKSNLHTNACGLLKEELRMLDSLLIKTADEVAVPAGQALAVDRERFSQEITKKLESLENVEIIRKEVGKSGDRNTETNFLESKDNNDEIKSMPTEMENSKSTKENNIECGVEQKDVISLEQLSKDGIVIIATGPLTSDALSWEIVKLTGDEGLHFYDAAAPIIEKESIDMSIAFWGDRYSQERGKDEDVETWQERIKNSNENNYINLPMNKEEYEKFWNELVKAEVVELHNFEKREIFEGCMPIEVMAKRGIDTLRYGPLKPVGFTDPRTGKRPYAIVQLRQDNSEGNLFNMVGFQTNLKYGEQKRVFSLIPGLQNADFAKYGVMHRNTFINSPELLDETYNLKKNRNIFFAGQITGVEGYVESIASGLVAALNSVEMYERLNREEQSRTNIKTTNMSRKGLSLMRQITFPKETMIGALSKYIASENKNFQPMNANFGILPELPERIKDKKLKYGKLADRALDKLSGILQ
;
A
#
# COMPACT_ATOMS: atom_id res chain seq x y z
N MET A 1 -26.07 0.23 -21.72
CA MET A 1 -24.95 0.21 -20.75
C MET A 1 -23.66 0.60 -21.47
N LYS A 2 -22.62 1.15 -20.77
CA LYS A 2 -21.32 1.42 -21.38
C LYS A 2 -20.64 0.13 -21.83
N GLU A 3 -19.94 0.15 -22.95
CA GLU A 3 -19.22 -1.02 -23.50
C GLU A 3 -17.86 -1.27 -22.78
N TYR A 4 -17.63 -0.64 -21.64
CA TYR A 4 -16.38 -0.73 -20.90
C TYR A 4 -16.61 -0.63 -19.40
N ILE A 5 -15.65 -1.14 -18.62
CA ILE A 5 -15.55 -0.93 -17.19
C ILE A 5 -14.55 0.18 -16.93
N THR A 6 -14.90 1.09 -16.01
CA THR A 6 -14.02 2.19 -15.61
C THR A 6 -13.21 1.78 -14.37
N VAL A 7 -11.90 2.03 -14.40
CA VAL A 7 -11.01 1.91 -13.24
C VAL A 7 -10.42 3.29 -12.94
N ILE A 8 -10.50 3.75 -11.70
CA ILE A 8 -9.96 5.04 -11.25
C ILE A 8 -8.79 4.79 -10.32
N GLY A 9 -7.60 5.26 -10.72
CA GLY A 9 -6.32 5.06 -10.04
C GLY A 9 -5.50 3.95 -10.66
N GLY A 10 -4.34 4.30 -11.22
CA GLY A 10 -3.37 3.40 -11.84
C GLY A 10 -2.31 2.85 -10.86
N GLY A 11 -2.64 2.75 -9.56
CA GLY A 11 -1.80 2.10 -8.56
C GLY A 11 -1.81 0.57 -8.66
N LEU A 12 -1.33 -0.13 -7.62
CA LEU A 12 -1.23 -1.59 -7.61
C LEU A 12 -2.61 -2.27 -7.84
N ALA A 13 -3.62 -1.87 -7.08
CA ALA A 13 -4.95 -2.47 -7.17
C ALA A 13 -5.63 -2.18 -8.53
N GLY A 14 -5.54 -0.94 -9.01
CA GLY A 14 -6.17 -0.55 -10.28
C GLY A 14 -5.48 -1.14 -11.49
N SER A 15 -4.15 -1.25 -11.48
CA SER A 15 -3.39 -1.91 -12.55
C SER A 15 -3.72 -3.40 -12.63
N GLU A 16 -3.80 -4.09 -11.49
CA GLU A 16 -4.25 -5.49 -11.45
C GLU A 16 -5.69 -5.62 -11.94
N ALA A 17 -6.59 -4.73 -11.48
CA ALA A 17 -7.99 -4.76 -11.90
C ALA A 17 -8.13 -4.54 -13.41
N ALA A 18 -7.44 -3.55 -13.97
CA ALA A 18 -7.46 -3.27 -15.41
C ALA A 18 -6.99 -4.48 -16.22
N TYR A 19 -5.90 -5.14 -15.81
CA TYR A 19 -5.42 -6.35 -16.45
C TYR A 19 -6.43 -7.49 -16.39
N GLN A 20 -6.98 -7.77 -15.20
CA GLN A 20 -7.92 -8.89 -15.03
C GLN A 20 -9.22 -8.72 -15.82
N ILE A 21 -9.68 -7.48 -16.00
CA ILE A 21 -10.84 -7.14 -16.85
C ILE A 21 -10.46 -7.33 -18.33
N ALA A 22 -9.33 -6.75 -18.75
CA ALA A 22 -8.88 -6.80 -20.13
C ALA A 22 -8.60 -8.22 -20.62
N LYS A 23 -8.01 -9.06 -19.76
CA LYS A 23 -7.79 -10.49 -20.02
C LYS A 23 -9.08 -11.26 -20.36
N ARG A 24 -10.24 -10.75 -19.94
CA ARG A 24 -11.59 -11.29 -20.22
C ARG A 24 -12.27 -10.59 -21.40
N GLU A 25 -11.46 -9.97 -22.27
CA GLU A 25 -11.90 -9.34 -23.51
C GLU A 25 -12.88 -8.16 -23.33
N ILE A 26 -12.98 -7.61 -22.11
CA ILE A 26 -13.79 -6.43 -21.81
C ILE A 26 -12.91 -5.18 -21.94
N LYS A 27 -13.45 -4.13 -22.58
CA LYS A 27 -12.77 -2.83 -22.68
C LYS A 27 -12.64 -2.17 -21.30
N VAL A 28 -11.50 -1.55 -21.05
CA VAL A 28 -11.19 -0.84 -19.80
C VAL A 28 -10.82 0.60 -20.09
N LYS A 29 -11.37 1.52 -19.31
CA LYS A 29 -10.89 2.91 -19.21
C LYS A 29 -10.22 3.08 -17.86
N LEU A 30 -8.88 3.16 -17.86
CA LEU A 30 -8.06 3.36 -16.67
C LEU A 30 -7.71 4.84 -16.53
N TYR A 31 -8.27 5.50 -15.53
CA TYR A 31 -7.97 6.90 -15.21
C TYR A 31 -6.80 6.98 -14.23
N GLU A 32 -5.78 7.77 -14.58
CA GLU A 32 -4.61 8.04 -13.73
C GLU A 32 -4.30 9.55 -13.77
N MET A 33 -4.18 10.18 -12.61
CA MET A 33 -3.94 11.63 -12.54
C MET A 33 -2.52 12.06 -12.96
N LYS A 34 -1.53 11.16 -12.88
CA LYS A 34 -0.17 11.43 -13.35
C LYS A 34 -0.11 11.42 -14.88
N PRO A 35 0.66 12.28 -15.53
CA PRO A 35 1.65 13.22 -14.97
C PRO A 35 1.11 14.58 -14.56
N ASP A 36 -0.16 14.91 -14.82
CA ASP A 36 -0.70 16.25 -14.59
C ASP A 36 -0.72 16.61 -13.09
N LYS A 37 -0.94 15.62 -12.24
CA LYS A 37 -0.95 15.77 -10.78
C LYS A 37 -0.29 14.58 -10.11
N PHE A 38 0.57 14.84 -9.13
CA PHE A 38 1.23 13.83 -8.31
C PHE A 38 0.68 13.85 -6.88
N SER A 39 0.58 12.70 -6.25
CA SER A 39 0.39 12.63 -4.81
C SER A 39 1.72 12.95 -4.09
N PRO A 40 1.70 13.28 -2.79
CA PRO A 40 2.93 13.58 -2.05
C PRO A 40 4.00 12.48 -2.04
N ALA A 41 3.63 11.22 -2.31
CA ALA A 41 4.54 10.08 -2.27
C ALA A 41 5.05 9.63 -3.64
N HIS A 42 4.31 9.92 -4.72
CA HIS A 42 4.66 9.49 -6.07
C HIS A 42 5.62 10.46 -6.76
N SER A 43 6.52 9.94 -7.56
CA SER A 43 7.58 10.70 -8.21
C SER A 43 7.78 10.39 -9.69
N ASN A 44 7.24 9.28 -10.20
CA ASN A 44 7.32 8.92 -11.61
C ASN A 44 5.94 8.82 -12.27
N THR A 45 5.88 8.85 -13.59
CA THR A 45 4.64 8.84 -14.37
C THR A 45 4.08 7.45 -14.62
N ASN A 46 4.83 6.39 -14.27
CA ASN A 46 4.44 5.01 -14.50
C ASN A 46 3.25 4.60 -13.61
N LEU A 47 2.55 3.57 -14.04
CA LEU A 47 1.54 2.88 -13.26
C LEU A 47 2.20 1.99 -12.19
N ALA A 48 1.43 1.59 -11.18
CA ALA A 48 1.86 0.69 -10.11
C ALA A 48 3.17 1.09 -9.41
N GLU A 49 3.45 2.40 -9.29
CA GLU A 49 4.60 2.89 -8.55
C GLU A 49 4.50 2.50 -7.07
N ILE A 50 5.55 1.85 -6.56
CA ILE A 50 5.66 1.48 -5.13
C ILE A 50 6.49 2.51 -4.38
N VAL A 51 5.99 3.05 -3.27
CA VAL A 51 6.52 4.27 -2.64
C VAL A 51 7.17 4.06 -1.28
N CYS A 52 6.61 3.20 -0.43
CA CYS A 52 7.05 3.01 0.95
C CYS A 52 8.33 2.15 1.03
N SER A 53 8.35 1.01 0.36
CA SER A 53 9.43 0.02 0.38
C SER A 53 9.42 -0.73 -0.95
N ASN A 54 10.56 -1.31 -1.36
CA ASN A 54 10.59 -2.19 -2.53
C ASN A 54 10.23 -3.65 -2.22
N SER A 55 9.81 -3.96 -0.99
CA SER A 55 9.54 -5.32 -0.54
C SER A 55 8.07 -5.68 -0.57
N PHE A 56 7.77 -6.80 -1.19
CA PHE A 56 6.49 -7.51 -1.10
C PHE A 56 6.45 -8.48 0.09
N LYS A 57 7.27 -8.25 1.13
CA LYS A 57 7.41 -9.07 2.34
C LYS A 57 7.89 -10.50 2.03
N SER A 58 7.75 -11.42 3.01
CA SER A 58 8.23 -12.81 2.89
C SER A 58 7.62 -13.54 1.69
N ASN A 59 8.42 -14.32 0.97
CA ASN A 59 8.01 -15.17 -0.15
C ASN A 59 7.72 -16.63 0.25
N LEU A 60 7.92 -16.97 1.53
CA LEU A 60 7.64 -18.32 2.02
C LEU A 60 6.12 -18.53 2.19
N HIS A 61 5.56 -19.60 1.62
CA HIS A 61 4.12 -19.94 1.77
C HIS A 61 3.71 -20.21 3.23
N THR A 62 4.66 -20.57 4.09
CA THR A 62 4.46 -20.68 5.55
C THR A 62 4.37 -19.34 6.28
N ASN A 63 4.43 -18.23 5.54
CA ASN A 63 4.16 -16.87 5.98
C ASN A 63 2.89 -16.37 5.29
N ALA A 64 2.03 -15.66 5.98
CA ALA A 64 0.72 -15.27 5.46
C ALA A 64 0.80 -14.42 4.17
N CYS A 65 1.76 -13.50 4.08
CA CYS A 65 1.96 -12.70 2.88
C CYS A 65 2.56 -13.53 1.73
N GLY A 66 3.37 -14.56 2.04
CA GLY A 66 3.83 -15.55 1.06
C GLY A 66 2.70 -16.41 0.54
N LEU A 67 1.82 -16.90 1.42
CA LEU A 67 0.61 -17.62 1.04
C LEU A 67 -0.26 -16.79 0.09
N LEU A 68 -0.53 -15.52 0.41
CA LEU A 68 -1.33 -14.65 -0.45
C LEU A 68 -0.70 -14.47 -1.85
N LYS A 69 0.65 -14.41 -1.93
CA LYS A 69 1.35 -14.38 -3.24
C LYS A 69 1.17 -15.68 -4.03
N GLU A 70 1.24 -16.84 -3.37
CA GLU A 70 0.96 -18.12 -4.05
C GLU A 70 -0.47 -18.17 -4.57
N GLU A 71 -1.45 -17.75 -3.78
CA GLU A 71 -2.84 -17.64 -4.21
C GLU A 71 -2.97 -16.73 -5.44
N LEU A 72 -2.29 -15.58 -5.46
CA LEU A 72 -2.29 -14.65 -6.59
C LEU A 72 -1.57 -15.22 -7.82
N ARG A 73 -0.49 -16.01 -7.65
CA ARG A 73 0.16 -16.74 -8.77
C ARG A 73 -0.80 -17.74 -9.39
N MET A 74 -1.54 -18.50 -8.58
CA MET A 74 -2.56 -19.45 -9.06
C MET A 74 -3.70 -18.74 -9.81
N LEU A 75 -4.02 -17.50 -9.43
CA LEU A 75 -5.04 -16.65 -10.08
C LEU A 75 -4.49 -15.84 -11.26
N ASP A 76 -3.24 -16.06 -11.66
CA ASP A 76 -2.57 -15.40 -12.79
C ASP A 76 -2.54 -13.87 -12.65
N SER A 77 -2.13 -13.37 -11.47
CA SER A 77 -1.90 -11.95 -11.22
C SER A 77 -0.76 -11.41 -12.06
N LEU A 78 -1.01 -10.32 -12.81
CA LEU A 78 0.00 -9.61 -13.58
C LEU A 78 1.10 -9.06 -12.68
N LEU A 79 0.71 -8.41 -11.59
CA LEU A 79 1.64 -7.68 -10.74
C LEU A 79 2.57 -8.63 -9.98
N ILE A 80 2.07 -9.76 -9.48
CA ILE A 80 2.93 -10.75 -8.81
C ILE A 80 3.88 -11.42 -9.80
N LYS A 81 3.41 -11.76 -10.99
CA LYS A 81 4.26 -12.26 -12.08
C LYS A 81 5.39 -11.28 -12.42
N THR A 82 5.05 -10.01 -12.59
CA THR A 82 6.04 -8.97 -12.89
C THR A 82 7.00 -8.76 -11.71
N ALA A 83 6.52 -8.85 -10.46
CA ALA A 83 7.38 -8.79 -9.29
C ALA A 83 8.41 -9.92 -9.25
N ASP A 84 8.01 -11.14 -9.63
CA ASP A 84 8.93 -12.28 -9.75
C ASP A 84 9.98 -12.07 -10.86
N GLU A 85 9.59 -11.47 -12.01
CA GLU A 85 10.47 -11.20 -13.16
C GLU A 85 11.54 -10.12 -12.86
N VAL A 86 11.23 -9.13 -12.03
CA VAL A 86 12.12 -8.01 -11.70
C VAL A 86 12.61 -8.05 -10.26
N ALA A 87 12.62 -9.24 -9.68
CA ALA A 87 13.08 -9.46 -8.31
C ALA A 87 14.55 -9.08 -8.13
N VAL A 88 14.85 -8.44 -7.02
CA VAL A 88 16.21 -8.18 -6.56
C VAL A 88 16.51 -9.03 -5.31
N PRO A 89 17.76 -9.35 -5.07
CA PRO A 89 18.14 -10.18 -3.93
C PRO A 89 17.69 -9.59 -2.59
N ALA A 90 16.94 -10.36 -1.79
CA ALA A 90 16.41 -9.95 -0.48
C ALA A 90 16.17 -11.14 0.47
N GLY A 91 16.98 -12.18 0.42
CA GLY A 91 16.84 -13.37 1.26
C GLY A 91 15.48 -14.05 1.07
N GLN A 92 14.71 -14.20 2.13
CA GLN A 92 13.37 -14.84 2.08
C GLN A 92 12.24 -13.87 1.67
N ALA A 93 12.53 -12.61 1.42
CA ALA A 93 11.55 -11.65 0.94
C ALA A 93 11.54 -11.57 -0.58
N LEU A 94 10.39 -11.28 -1.18
CA LEU A 94 10.29 -10.81 -2.54
C LEU A 94 10.49 -9.29 -2.52
N ALA A 95 11.64 -8.82 -2.98
CA ALA A 95 11.89 -7.42 -3.22
C ALA A 95 12.11 -7.20 -4.71
N VAL A 96 11.76 -6.03 -5.22
CA VAL A 96 11.81 -5.71 -6.65
C VAL A 96 12.64 -4.47 -6.91
N ASP A 97 13.17 -4.37 -8.12
CA ASP A 97 13.60 -3.10 -8.68
C ASP A 97 12.37 -2.22 -8.90
N ARG A 98 12.29 -1.10 -8.16
CA ARG A 98 11.07 -0.25 -8.15
C ARG A 98 10.75 0.34 -9.51
N GLU A 99 11.78 0.82 -10.20
CA GLU A 99 11.62 1.50 -11.47
C GLU A 99 11.23 0.51 -12.56
N ARG A 100 11.96 -0.58 -12.68
CA ARG A 100 11.65 -1.66 -13.63
C ARG A 100 10.26 -2.25 -13.40
N PHE A 101 9.85 -2.44 -12.14
CA PHE A 101 8.53 -2.96 -11.82
C PHE A 101 7.42 -2.08 -12.39
N SER A 102 7.47 -0.77 -12.12
CA SER A 102 6.45 0.17 -12.59
C SER A 102 6.49 0.36 -14.12
N GLN A 103 7.69 0.37 -14.72
CA GLN A 103 7.87 0.44 -16.17
C GLN A 103 7.27 -0.78 -16.89
N GLU A 104 7.57 -1.99 -16.42
CA GLU A 104 7.07 -3.22 -17.04
C GLU A 104 5.55 -3.36 -16.90
N ILE A 105 4.97 -2.99 -15.76
CA ILE A 105 3.50 -2.97 -15.59
C ILE A 105 2.87 -1.97 -16.56
N THR A 106 3.41 -0.75 -16.65
CA THR A 106 2.91 0.28 -17.57
C THR A 106 2.93 -0.22 -19.00
N LYS A 107 4.07 -0.72 -19.45
CA LYS A 107 4.27 -1.24 -20.79
C LYS A 107 3.34 -2.43 -21.14
N LYS A 108 3.16 -3.35 -20.19
CA LYS A 108 2.24 -4.48 -20.36
C LYS A 108 0.78 -4.00 -20.52
N LEU A 109 0.32 -3.03 -19.71
CA LEU A 109 -1.03 -2.49 -19.82
C LEU A 109 -1.23 -1.65 -21.10
N GLU A 110 -0.24 -0.85 -21.51
CA GLU A 110 -0.27 -0.08 -22.76
C GLU A 110 -0.28 -0.98 -24.00
N SER A 111 0.23 -2.19 -23.92
CA SER A 111 0.24 -3.16 -25.03
C SER A 111 -1.11 -3.85 -25.27
N LEU A 112 -2.09 -3.72 -24.35
CA LEU A 112 -3.40 -4.34 -24.46
C LEU A 112 -4.35 -3.43 -25.25
N GLU A 113 -4.83 -3.90 -26.40
CA GLU A 113 -5.71 -3.14 -27.31
C GLU A 113 -7.04 -2.70 -26.67
N ASN A 114 -7.50 -3.42 -25.67
CA ASN A 114 -8.74 -3.14 -24.96
C ASN A 114 -8.55 -2.35 -23.64
N VAL A 115 -7.35 -1.81 -23.38
CA VAL A 115 -7.07 -0.92 -22.25
C VAL A 115 -6.78 0.48 -22.78
N GLU A 116 -7.63 1.44 -22.42
CA GLU A 116 -7.42 2.87 -22.68
C GLU A 116 -6.94 3.54 -21.39
N ILE A 117 -5.70 4.00 -21.36
CA ILE A 117 -5.14 4.76 -20.22
C ILE A 117 -5.41 6.24 -20.44
N ILE A 118 -6.23 6.83 -19.56
CA ILE A 118 -6.64 8.22 -19.61
C ILE A 118 -5.91 9.00 -18.51
N ARG A 119 -4.95 9.83 -18.91
CA ARG A 119 -4.14 10.64 -17.98
C ARG A 119 -4.90 11.90 -17.58
N LYS A 120 -5.88 11.72 -16.68
CA LYS A 120 -6.72 12.81 -16.13
C LYS A 120 -7.13 12.49 -14.70
N GLU A 121 -7.21 13.54 -13.86
CA GLU A 121 -7.81 13.45 -12.54
C GLU A 121 -9.32 13.28 -12.65
N VAL A 122 -9.89 12.39 -11.84
CA VAL A 122 -11.34 12.25 -11.63
C VAL A 122 -11.73 12.96 -10.33
N GLY A 123 -12.80 13.73 -10.36
CA GLY A 123 -13.35 14.47 -9.23
C GLY A 123 -13.55 15.95 -9.56
N LYS A 124 -14.57 16.55 -8.96
CA LYS A 124 -14.83 18.00 -9.04
C LYS A 124 -14.10 18.68 -7.89
N SER A 125 -13.31 19.72 -8.18
CA SER A 125 -12.85 20.61 -7.12
C SER A 125 -14.08 21.29 -6.50
N GLY A 126 -14.31 21.05 -5.21
CA GLY A 126 -15.34 21.77 -4.46
C GLY A 126 -15.06 23.28 -4.48
N ASP A 127 -16.08 24.12 -4.56
CA ASP A 127 -15.94 25.56 -4.30
C ASP A 127 -15.35 25.74 -2.89
N ARG A 128 -14.17 26.35 -2.77
CA ARG A 128 -13.49 26.61 -1.47
C ARG A 128 -14.37 27.35 -0.45
N ASN A 129 -15.42 28.03 -0.90
CA ASN A 129 -16.39 28.71 -0.04
C ASN A 129 -17.39 27.77 0.65
N THR A 130 -17.50 26.49 0.24
CA THR A 130 -18.32 25.48 0.91
C THR A 130 -17.54 24.67 1.94
N GLU A 131 -16.21 24.62 1.85
CA GLU A 131 -15.34 23.88 2.78
C GLU A 131 -15.32 24.50 4.19
N THR A 132 -15.34 25.83 4.31
CA THR A 132 -15.37 26.54 5.60
C THR A 132 -16.71 26.36 6.33
N ASN A 133 -17.83 26.27 5.59
CA ASN A 133 -19.16 26.12 6.20
C ASN A 133 -19.45 24.67 6.68
N PHE A 134 -18.75 23.65 6.17
CA PHE A 134 -18.96 22.26 6.61
C PHE A 134 -18.17 21.93 7.89
N LEU A 135 -17.04 22.58 8.10
CA LEU A 135 -16.22 22.42 9.32
C LEU A 135 -16.70 23.31 10.49
N GLU A 136 -17.32 24.46 10.19
CA GLU A 136 -17.84 25.39 11.23
C GLU A 136 -19.21 25.02 11.78
N SER A 137 -19.98 24.12 11.18
CA SER A 137 -21.34 23.79 11.60
C SER A 137 -21.43 22.78 12.77
N LYS A 138 -20.33 22.23 13.28
CA LYS A 138 -20.35 21.28 14.42
C LYS A 138 -19.84 21.83 15.76
N ASP A 139 -19.29 23.07 15.80
CA ASP A 139 -18.69 23.62 17.03
C ASP A 139 -19.48 24.76 17.70
N ASN A 140 -20.77 24.90 17.44
CA ASN A 140 -21.61 25.87 18.15
C ASN A 140 -22.52 25.22 19.18
N ASN A 141 -21.95 24.74 20.27
CA ASN A 141 -22.61 24.61 21.57
C ASN A 141 -21.54 24.57 22.68
N ASP A 142 -21.02 25.74 23.03
CA ASP A 142 -20.69 26.08 24.41
C ASP A 142 -20.38 27.58 24.51
N GLU A 143 -21.12 28.21 25.38
CA GLU A 143 -21.09 29.65 25.68
C GLU A 143 -19.73 30.08 26.28
N ILE A 144 -19.07 31.08 25.69
CA ILE A 144 -18.17 31.98 26.47
C ILE A 144 -18.45 33.42 26.09
N LYS A 145 -18.72 34.18 27.16
CA LYS A 145 -19.09 35.58 27.20
C LYS A 145 -18.00 36.52 26.65
N SER A 146 -18.52 37.54 26.02
CA SER A 146 -17.96 38.82 25.59
C SER A 146 -16.86 39.47 26.43
N MET A 147 -15.90 40.12 25.76
CA MET A 147 -15.51 41.51 26.05
C MET A 147 -14.90 42.19 24.81
N PRO A 148 -15.12 43.49 24.60
CA PRO A 148 -14.82 44.22 23.37
C PRO A 148 -13.49 44.94 23.41
N THR A 149 -12.82 45.09 22.27
CA THR A 149 -11.80 46.15 22.08
C THR A 149 -11.89 46.78 20.70
N GLU A 150 -11.77 48.08 20.72
CA GLU A 150 -12.07 49.05 19.68
C GLU A 150 -11.06 49.11 18.52
N MET A 151 -11.63 49.49 17.37
CA MET A 151 -11.12 50.41 16.33
C MET A 151 -9.64 50.39 15.87
N GLU A 152 -9.44 50.21 14.57
CA GLU A 152 -9.10 51.39 13.74
C GLU A 152 -9.27 51.10 12.22
N ASN A 153 -9.80 52.13 11.56
CA ASN A 153 -10.07 52.22 10.13
C ASN A 153 -8.78 52.39 9.30
N SER A 154 -8.69 51.73 8.15
CA SER A 154 -8.05 52.35 6.97
C SER A 154 -8.53 51.76 5.63
N LYS A 155 -9.24 52.57 4.92
CA LYS A 155 -9.31 52.86 3.47
C LYS A 155 -9.28 51.73 2.45
N SER A 156 -10.42 51.64 1.79
CA SER A 156 -10.70 51.08 0.48
C SER A 156 -9.63 51.31 -0.59
N THR A 157 -9.17 50.25 -1.22
CA THR A 157 -8.69 50.28 -2.59
C THR A 157 -9.54 49.32 -3.44
N LYS A 158 -10.10 49.84 -4.50
CA LYS A 158 -10.87 49.11 -5.50
C LYS A 158 -9.93 48.13 -6.18
N GLU A 159 -10.08 46.86 -5.97
CA GLU A 159 -9.48 45.83 -6.81
C GLU A 159 -10.40 45.53 -7.99
N ASN A 160 -9.86 45.76 -9.17
CA ASN A 160 -10.44 45.41 -10.44
C ASN A 160 -10.61 43.88 -10.52
N ASN A 161 -11.83 43.43 -10.69
CA ASN A 161 -12.13 42.05 -11.13
C ASN A 161 -11.52 41.85 -12.52
N ILE A 162 -10.36 41.28 -12.59
CA ILE A 162 -9.87 40.62 -13.80
C ILE A 162 -10.48 39.21 -13.73
N GLU A 163 -11.57 38.99 -14.44
CA GLU A 163 -12.04 37.67 -14.81
C GLU A 163 -10.93 37.00 -15.63
N CYS A 164 -10.06 36.27 -14.95
CA CYS A 164 -9.14 35.34 -15.61
C CYS A 164 -10.02 34.17 -16.07
N GLY A 165 -10.38 34.19 -17.36
CA GLY A 165 -11.03 33.07 -18.04
C GLY A 165 -10.10 31.85 -18.03
N VAL A 166 -10.12 31.10 -16.93
CA VAL A 166 -9.59 29.74 -16.90
C VAL A 166 -10.58 28.91 -17.70
N GLU A 167 -10.18 28.48 -18.91
CA GLU A 167 -10.89 27.44 -19.64
C GLU A 167 -11.23 26.31 -18.67
N GLN A 168 -12.53 26.04 -18.49
CA GLN A 168 -12.99 24.88 -17.71
C GLN A 168 -12.45 23.65 -18.44
N LYS A 169 -11.29 23.13 -18.03
CA LYS A 169 -10.85 21.80 -18.42
C LYS A 169 -12.01 20.85 -18.08
N ASP A 170 -12.41 20.02 -19.05
CA ASP A 170 -13.49 19.05 -18.92
C ASP A 170 -13.29 18.21 -17.62
N VAL A 171 -14.04 18.57 -16.58
CA VAL A 171 -13.98 17.92 -15.28
C VAL A 171 -14.76 16.62 -15.36
N ILE A 172 -14.10 15.50 -15.12
CA ILE A 172 -14.72 14.17 -15.13
C ILE A 172 -15.15 13.83 -13.70
N SER A 173 -16.46 13.74 -13.44
CA SER A 173 -16.96 13.40 -12.10
C SER A 173 -17.23 11.91 -11.93
N LEU A 174 -17.10 11.43 -10.69
CA LEU A 174 -17.46 10.06 -10.32
C LEU A 174 -18.94 9.77 -10.60
N GLU A 175 -19.83 10.76 -10.38
CA GLU A 175 -21.25 10.65 -10.69
C GLU A 175 -21.48 10.36 -12.18
N GLN A 176 -20.81 11.09 -13.08
CA GLN A 176 -20.91 10.86 -14.53
C GLN A 176 -20.38 9.48 -14.94
N LEU A 177 -19.29 9.02 -14.31
CA LEU A 177 -18.71 7.71 -14.61
C LEU A 177 -19.61 6.56 -14.14
N SER A 178 -20.25 6.70 -12.98
CA SER A 178 -21.05 5.64 -12.34
C SER A 178 -22.52 5.59 -12.81
N LYS A 179 -23.03 6.64 -13.46
CA LYS A 179 -24.45 6.75 -13.84
C LYS A 179 -24.93 5.60 -14.72
N ASP A 180 -24.13 5.23 -15.73
CA ASP A 180 -24.51 4.20 -16.72
C ASP A 180 -23.42 3.12 -16.90
N GLY A 181 -22.49 3.02 -15.98
CA GLY A 181 -21.35 2.10 -16.09
C GLY A 181 -20.91 1.52 -14.76
N ILE A 182 -20.06 0.51 -14.86
CA ILE A 182 -19.39 -0.08 -13.70
C ILE A 182 -18.09 0.67 -13.45
N VAL A 183 -17.83 1.00 -12.18
CA VAL A 183 -16.66 1.76 -11.75
C VAL A 183 -15.94 1.03 -10.63
N ILE A 184 -14.62 0.90 -10.73
CA ILE A 184 -13.74 0.46 -9.65
C ILE A 184 -12.92 1.65 -9.17
N ILE A 185 -13.05 2.03 -7.90
CA ILE A 185 -12.26 3.09 -7.25
C ILE A 185 -11.06 2.42 -6.59
N ALA A 186 -9.87 2.62 -7.16
CA ALA A 186 -8.62 1.97 -6.76
C ALA A 186 -7.49 2.98 -6.53
N THR A 187 -7.83 4.14 -5.96
CA THR A 187 -6.93 5.30 -5.82
C THR A 187 -5.97 5.19 -4.63
N GLY A 188 -6.10 4.12 -3.86
CA GLY A 188 -5.22 3.85 -2.72
C GLY A 188 -5.37 4.87 -1.58
N PRO A 189 -4.35 4.99 -0.72
CA PRO A 189 -4.45 5.77 0.52
C PRO A 189 -4.26 7.28 0.29
N LEU A 190 -3.71 7.67 -0.86
CA LEU A 190 -3.42 9.06 -1.23
C LEU A 190 -4.38 9.56 -2.33
N THR A 191 -5.66 9.25 -2.17
CA THR A 191 -6.73 9.73 -3.02
C THR A 191 -6.74 11.26 -3.05
N SER A 192 -6.92 11.86 -4.23
CA SER A 192 -6.95 13.31 -4.38
C SER A 192 -8.14 13.94 -3.64
N ASP A 193 -7.99 15.19 -3.19
CA ASP A 193 -9.04 15.89 -2.46
C ASP A 193 -10.34 16.00 -3.28
N ALA A 194 -10.22 16.21 -4.59
CA ALA A 194 -11.37 16.31 -5.49
C ALA A 194 -12.19 15.01 -5.52
N LEU A 195 -11.52 13.86 -5.61
CA LEU A 195 -12.20 12.57 -5.60
C LEU A 195 -12.62 12.15 -4.19
N SER A 196 -11.84 12.47 -3.15
CA SER A 196 -12.20 12.20 -1.75
C SER A 196 -13.52 12.88 -1.39
N TRP A 197 -13.71 14.12 -1.81
CA TRP A 197 -14.98 14.82 -1.61
C TRP A 197 -16.17 14.12 -2.30
N GLU A 198 -16.00 13.61 -3.53
CA GLU A 198 -17.06 12.86 -4.21
C GLU A 198 -17.33 11.50 -3.54
N ILE A 199 -16.29 10.85 -3.00
CA ILE A 199 -16.46 9.61 -2.22
C ILE A 199 -17.23 9.86 -0.94
N VAL A 200 -16.91 10.90 -0.18
CA VAL A 200 -17.67 11.32 1.02
C VAL A 200 -19.14 11.56 0.67
N LYS A 201 -19.41 12.29 -0.40
CA LYS A 201 -20.78 12.54 -0.87
C LYS A 201 -21.52 11.25 -1.26
N LEU A 202 -20.83 10.31 -1.88
CA LEU A 202 -21.37 9.01 -2.31
C LEU A 202 -21.68 8.09 -1.13
N THR A 203 -20.77 8.02 -0.17
CA THR A 203 -20.84 7.07 0.96
C THR A 203 -21.57 7.64 2.17
N GLY A 204 -21.50 8.95 2.38
CA GLY A 204 -21.90 9.62 3.60
C GLY A 204 -20.88 9.42 4.75
N ASP A 205 -19.69 8.90 4.44
CA ASP A 205 -18.60 8.60 5.38
C ASP A 205 -17.43 9.57 5.13
N GLU A 206 -17.02 10.31 6.15
CA GLU A 206 -15.87 11.23 6.09
C GLU A 206 -14.53 10.49 5.93
N GLY A 207 -14.55 9.17 6.02
CA GLY A 207 -13.38 8.31 5.95
C GLY A 207 -12.62 8.23 7.27
N LEU A 208 -11.84 7.19 7.40
CA LEU A 208 -10.91 7.00 8.52
C LEU A 208 -9.50 7.31 8.02
N HIS A 209 -8.66 7.81 8.92
CA HIS A 209 -7.30 8.21 8.57
C HIS A 209 -6.28 7.55 9.47
N PHE A 210 -5.13 7.18 8.89
CA PHE A 210 -3.95 6.76 9.64
C PHE A 210 -2.69 7.33 8.98
N TYR A 211 -1.58 7.33 9.72
CA TYR A 211 -0.31 7.81 9.21
C TYR A 211 0.62 6.66 8.88
N ASP A 212 1.24 6.74 7.70
CA ASP A 212 2.26 5.81 7.21
C ASP A 212 3.54 6.57 6.88
N ALA A 213 4.69 5.94 7.05
CA ALA A 213 5.97 6.54 6.83
C ALA A 213 6.84 5.71 5.88
N ALA A 214 7.58 6.40 5.01
CA ALA A 214 8.60 5.79 4.16
C ALA A 214 9.96 5.78 4.86
N ALA A 215 10.80 4.79 4.52
CA ALA A 215 12.18 4.69 4.99
C ALA A 215 13.15 5.36 4.00
N PRO A 216 14.30 5.89 4.47
CA PRO A 216 15.33 6.46 3.62
C PRO A 216 16.01 5.43 2.71
N ILE A 217 16.56 5.92 1.60
CA ILE A 217 17.39 5.18 0.65
C ILE A 217 18.78 5.82 0.64
N ILE A 218 19.82 4.98 0.75
CA ILE A 218 21.22 5.38 0.84
C ILE A 218 21.97 4.89 -0.40
N GLU A 219 22.92 5.70 -0.89
CA GLU A 219 23.85 5.34 -1.94
C GLU A 219 24.95 4.42 -1.39
N LYS A 220 25.17 3.28 -2.05
CA LYS A 220 26.13 2.25 -1.60
C LYS A 220 27.55 2.77 -1.43
N GLU A 221 28.00 3.62 -2.36
CA GLU A 221 29.36 4.17 -2.37
C GLU A 221 29.67 5.02 -1.12
N SER A 222 28.62 5.55 -0.48
CA SER A 222 28.74 6.34 0.74
C SER A 222 28.78 5.50 2.04
N ILE A 223 28.60 4.18 1.94
CA ILE A 223 28.61 3.26 3.09
C ILE A 223 30.05 2.82 3.36
N ASP A 224 30.50 2.98 4.61
CA ASP A 224 31.81 2.49 5.03
C ASP A 224 31.81 0.98 5.21
N MET A 225 32.27 0.27 4.16
CA MET A 225 32.33 -1.19 4.13
C MET A 225 33.47 -1.76 5.01
N SER A 226 34.31 -0.94 5.63
CA SER A 226 35.26 -1.41 6.66
C SER A 226 34.56 -1.71 7.99
N ILE A 227 33.37 -1.12 8.19
CA ILE A 227 32.51 -1.30 9.35
C ILE A 227 31.34 -2.25 9.02
N ALA A 228 30.71 -2.04 7.86
CA ALA A 228 29.58 -2.81 7.38
C ALA A 228 30.02 -4.19 6.84
N PHE A 229 29.09 -5.14 6.85
CA PHE A 229 29.33 -6.47 6.28
C PHE A 229 28.08 -7.03 5.59
N TRP A 230 28.30 -7.90 4.62
CA TRP A 230 27.24 -8.62 3.92
C TRP A 230 26.71 -9.79 4.75
N GLY A 231 25.42 -10.06 4.65
CA GLY A 231 24.79 -11.22 5.27
C GLY A 231 23.31 -11.00 5.57
N ASP A 232 22.57 -12.08 5.77
CA ASP A 232 21.23 -12.05 6.28
C ASP A 232 21.11 -12.78 7.63
N ARG A 233 19.95 -12.71 8.26
CA ARG A 233 19.69 -13.32 9.57
C ARG A 233 19.76 -14.86 9.56
N TYR A 234 19.68 -15.46 8.39
CA TYR A 234 19.66 -16.91 8.17
C TYR A 234 20.85 -17.38 7.31
N SER A 235 21.82 -16.49 7.04
CA SER A 235 23.05 -16.84 6.32
C SER A 235 23.79 -17.95 7.04
N GLN A 236 24.45 -18.81 6.26
CA GLN A 236 25.23 -19.93 6.81
C GLN A 236 26.29 -19.42 7.78
N GLU A 237 26.47 -20.13 8.87
CA GLU A 237 27.54 -19.85 9.83
C GLU A 237 28.89 -19.90 9.12
N ARG A 238 29.83 -19.07 9.58
CA ARG A 238 31.20 -19.10 9.08
C ARG A 238 31.83 -20.50 9.37
N GLY A 239 32.40 -21.10 8.36
CA GLY A 239 33.15 -22.36 8.50
C GLY A 239 34.22 -22.24 9.57
N LYS A 240 34.55 -23.36 10.28
CA LYS A 240 35.54 -23.35 11.38
C LYS A 240 36.92 -22.88 10.93
N ASP A 241 37.28 -23.18 9.69
CA ASP A 241 38.59 -22.88 9.09
C ASP A 241 38.51 -21.80 8.01
N GLU A 242 37.37 -21.14 7.87
CA GLU A 242 37.11 -20.07 6.88
C GLU A 242 37.49 -18.73 7.50
N ASP A 243 38.39 -17.97 6.83
CA ASP A 243 38.67 -16.60 7.25
C ASP A 243 37.49 -15.66 6.96
N VAL A 244 37.51 -14.45 7.56
CA VAL A 244 36.41 -13.51 7.49
C VAL A 244 36.18 -13.01 6.06
N GLU A 245 37.24 -12.78 5.30
CA GLU A 245 37.21 -12.21 3.96
C GLU A 245 36.61 -13.22 2.97
N THR A 246 37.07 -14.47 3.02
CA THR A 246 36.51 -15.58 2.22
C THR A 246 35.03 -15.82 2.53
N TRP A 247 34.65 -15.78 3.83
CA TRP A 247 33.26 -15.91 4.26
C TRP A 247 32.38 -14.79 3.72
N GLN A 248 32.84 -13.54 3.79
CA GLN A 248 32.10 -12.38 3.26
C GLN A 248 31.97 -12.41 1.74
N GLU A 249 33.04 -12.79 1.01
CA GLU A 249 32.98 -12.97 -0.43
C GLU A 249 32.02 -14.07 -0.84
N ARG A 250 32.00 -15.19 -0.11
CA ARG A 250 31.05 -16.28 -0.34
C ARG A 250 29.61 -15.82 -0.17
N ILE A 251 29.32 -15.06 0.87
CA ILE A 251 27.97 -14.52 1.12
C ILE A 251 27.60 -13.48 0.07
N LYS A 252 28.50 -12.56 -0.27
CA LYS A 252 28.29 -11.54 -1.29
C LYS A 252 27.99 -12.12 -2.67
N ASN A 253 28.64 -13.24 -3.00
CA ASN A 253 28.49 -13.92 -4.29
C ASN A 253 27.38 -14.97 -4.27
N SER A 254 26.80 -15.28 -3.11
CA SER A 254 25.62 -16.15 -3.04
C SER A 254 24.38 -15.35 -3.48
N ASN A 255 23.61 -15.89 -4.41
CA ASN A 255 22.36 -15.28 -4.87
C ASN A 255 21.27 -15.20 -3.78
N GLU A 256 21.57 -15.63 -2.56
CA GLU A 256 20.61 -15.79 -1.47
C GLU A 256 20.68 -14.68 -0.42
N ASN A 257 21.74 -13.84 -0.37
CA ASN A 257 21.98 -12.96 0.79
C ASN A 257 22.48 -11.58 0.38
N ASN A 258 21.62 -10.58 0.42
CA ASN A 258 22.01 -9.26 -0.05
C ASN A 258 21.57 -8.11 0.85
N TYR A 259 21.72 -8.30 2.15
CA TYR A 259 21.66 -7.22 3.12
C TYR A 259 23.08 -6.75 3.48
N ILE A 260 23.27 -5.44 3.50
CA ILE A 260 24.42 -4.83 4.16
C ILE A 260 24.01 -4.59 5.62
N ASN A 261 24.85 -5.01 6.54
CA ASN A 261 24.58 -4.95 7.98
C ASN A 261 25.54 -3.98 8.66
N LEU A 262 25.02 -3.11 9.50
CA LEU A 262 25.73 -2.09 10.25
C LEU A 262 25.63 -2.42 11.74
N PRO A 263 26.65 -3.05 12.34
CA PRO A 263 26.63 -3.45 13.73
C PRO A 263 26.92 -2.27 14.65
N MET A 264 26.24 -2.20 15.78
CA MET A 264 26.47 -1.24 16.85
C MET A 264 26.82 -1.97 18.14
N ASN A 265 27.79 -1.42 18.90
CA ASN A 265 28.00 -1.75 20.30
C ASN A 265 26.98 -1.03 21.18
N LYS A 266 27.05 -1.22 22.50
CA LYS A 266 26.09 -0.65 23.44
C LYS A 266 26.15 0.88 23.47
N GLU A 267 27.34 1.44 23.50
CA GLU A 267 27.56 2.89 23.61
C GLU A 267 27.10 3.61 22.34
N GLU A 268 27.41 3.06 21.17
CA GLU A 268 26.98 3.56 19.86
C GLU A 268 25.45 3.54 19.75
N TYR A 269 24.83 2.45 20.18
CA TYR A 269 23.36 2.31 20.18
C TYR A 269 22.69 3.31 21.13
N GLU A 270 23.18 3.42 22.37
CA GLU A 270 22.61 4.33 23.36
C GLU A 270 22.73 5.80 22.90
N LYS A 271 23.86 6.18 22.28
CA LYS A 271 24.05 7.49 21.67
C LYS A 271 23.03 7.72 20.54
N PHE A 272 22.92 6.79 19.61
CA PHE A 272 21.94 6.84 18.53
C PHE A 272 20.51 6.95 19.06
N TRP A 273 20.12 6.09 19.99
CA TRP A 273 18.78 6.08 20.58
C TRP A 273 18.44 7.40 21.29
N ASN A 274 19.36 7.95 22.07
CA ASN A 274 19.17 9.22 22.77
C ASN A 274 18.93 10.39 21.81
N GLU A 275 19.67 10.43 20.70
CA GLU A 275 19.51 11.47 19.69
C GLU A 275 18.24 11.28 18.86
N LEU A 276 17.87 10.03 18.56
CA LEU A 276 16.64 9.69 17.84
C LEU A 276 15.39 10.11 18.63
N VAL A 277 15.35 9.85 19.94
CA VAL A 277 14.20 10.21 20.80
C VAL A 277 14.00 11.72 20.92
N LYS A 278 15.08 12.50 20.84
CA LYS A 278 15.09 13.98 20.96
C LYS A 278 14.94 14.69 19.62
N ALA A 279 15.08 13.96 18.51
CA ALA A 279 15.09 14.53 17.18
C ALA A 279 13.78 15.25 16.82
N GLU A 280 13.88 16.33 16.06
CA GLU A 280 12.74 17.09 15.59
C GLU A 280 11.97 16.33 14.52
N VAL A 281 10.66 16.27 14.69
CA VAL A 281 9.72 15.69 13.73
C VAL A 281 9.02 16.78 12.93
N VAL A 282 8.49 16.41 11.77
CA VAL A 282 7.60 17.29 11.00
C VAL A 282 6.29 17.43 11.81
N GLU A 283 5.83 18.66 12.00
CA GLU A 283 4.56 18.93 12.65
C GLU A 283 3.41 18.48 11.75
N LEU A 284 2.61 17.56 12.26
CA LEU A 284 1.36 17.15 11.62
C LEU A 284 0.26 18.10 12.12
N HIS A 285 -0.58 18.61 11.20
CA HIS A 285 -1.65 19.54 11.53
C HIS A 285 -2.57 19.02 12.64
N ASN A 286 -2.95 19.91 13.56
CA ASN A 286 -3.30 19.67 14.97
C ASN A 286 -4.69 19.08 15.28
N PHE A 287 -5.46 18.51 14.35
CA PHE A 287 -6.88 18.20 14.60
C PHE A 287 -7.27 16.74 14.70
N GLU A 288 -6.33 15.78 14.68
CA GLU A 288 -6.68 14.37 14.69
C GLU A 288 -5.88 13.57 15.74
N LYS A 289 -6.59 12.67 16.46
CA LYS A 289 -5.92 11.64 17.27
C LYS A 289 -4.99 10.86 16.35
N ARG A 290 -3.70 10.86 16.64
CA ARG A 290 -2.65 10.19 15.87
C ARG A 290 -2.83 8.68 15.92
N GLU A 291 -3.63 8.13 15.03
CA GLU A 291 -3.66 6.70 14.81
C GLU A 291 -2.52 6.34 13.84
N ILE A 292 -1.44 5.79 14.40
CA ILE A 292 -0.29 5.29 13.62
C ILE A 292 -0.49 3.79 13.46
N PHE A 293 -0.45 3.32 12.22
CA PHE A 293 -0.53 1.89 11.96
C PHE A 293 0.70 1.16 12.50
N GLU A 294 0.50 0.14 13.32
CA GLU A 294 1.58 -0.63 13.98
C GLU A 294 2.61 -1.22 12.98
N GLY A 295 2.17 -1.61 11.79
CA GLY A 295 3.02 -2.22 10.76
C GLY A 295 4.00 -1.25 10.08
N CYS A 296 3.73 0.06 10.14
CA CYS A 296 4.54 1.13 9.53
C CYS A 296 4.92 2.22 10.53
N MET A 297 5.04 1.83 11.80
CA MET A 297 5.35 2.76 12.88
C MET A 297 6.71 3.41 12.69
N PRO A 298 6.80 4.76 12.75
CA PRO A 298 8.06 5.47 12.67
C PRO A 298 9.06 5.04 13.73
N ILE A 299 10.34 4.95 13.35
CA ILE A 299 11.40 4.45 14.23
C ILE A 299 11.57 5.29 15.50
N GLU A 300 11.40 6.61 15.42
CA GLU A 300 11.45 7.52 16.56
C GLU A 300 10.25 7.30 17.51
N VAL A 301 9.10 6.89 17.00
CA VAL A 301 7.92 6.55 17.82
C VAL A 301 8.15 5.22 18.53
N MET A 302 8.72 4.22 17.83
CA MET A 302 9.14 2.96 18.47
C MET A 302 10.19 3.20 19.54
N ALA A 303 11.19 4.05 19.28
CA ALA A 303 12.25 4.38 20.23
C ALA A 303 11.71 4.99 21.54
N LYS A 304 10.68 5.85 21.46
CA LYS A 304 10.02 6.46 22.63
C LYS A 304 9.28 5.47 23.53
N ARG A 305 8.98 4.24 23.05
CA ARG A 305 8.38 3.17 23.87
C ARG A 305 9.37 2.52 24.83
N GLY A 306 10.68 2.72 24.65
CA GLY A 306 11.73 2.24 25.53
C GLY A 306 13.03 1.93 24.79
N ILE A 307 14.15 2.00 25.54
CA ILE A 307 15.49 1.82 24.98
C ILE A 307 15.71 0.46 24.29
N ASP A 308 15.05 -0.58 24.75
CA ASP A 308 15.20 -1.92 24.18
C ASP A 308 14.22 -2.21 23.03
N THR A 309 13.22 -1.35 22.80
CA THR A 309 12.16 -1.61 21.81
C THR A 309 12.73 -1.88 20.41
N LEU A 310 13.68 -1.06 19.94
CA LEU A 310 14.30 -1.24 18.63
C LEU A 310 15.12 -2.52 18.54
N ARG A 311 15.77 -2.96 19.63
CA ARG A 311 16.60 -4.17 19.70
C ARG A 311 15.77 -5.46 19.67
N TYR A 312 14.50 -5.41 20.05
CA TYR A 312 13.54 -6.51 19.92
C TYR A 312 12.73 -6.40 18.61
N GLY A 313 12.81 -5.27 17.93
CA GLY A 313 12.15 -4.94 16.68
C GLY A 313 13.11 -4.89 15.47
N PRO A 314 13.18 -3.75 14.76
CA PRO A 314 13.92 -3.62 13.50
C PRO A 314 15.43 -3.79 13.65
N LEU A 315 16.00 -3.45 14.79
CA LEU A 315 17.46 -3.50 15.04
C LEU A 315 17.88 -4.78 15.80
N LYS A 316 17.10 -5.84 15.70
CA LYS A 316 17.34 -7.09 16.41
C LYS A 316 18.63 -7.79 15.97
N PRO A 317 19.62 -8.03 16.87
CA PRO A 317 20.94 -8.58 16.52
C PRO A 317 20.99 -10.11 16.47
N VAL A 318 19.88 -10.81 16.73
CA VAL A 318 19.83 -12.28 16.82
C VAL A 318 20.12 -12.88 15.43
N GLY A 319 21.03 -13.85 15.37
CA GLY A 319 21.43 -14.52 14.14
C GLY A 319 22.57 -13.84 13.39
N PHE A 320 23.18 -12.81 13.99
CA PHE A 320 24.34 -12.12 13.41
C PHE A 320 25.59 -12.23 14.29
N THR A 321 26.72 -12.29 13.62
CA THR A 321 28.06 -12.17 14.23
C THR A 321 28.78 -11.03 13.51
N ASP A 322 29.27 -10.05 14.26
CA ASP A 322 30.10 -8.98 13.70
C ASP A 322 31.47 -9.58 13.34
N PRO A 323 31.85 -9.60 12.05
CA PRO A 323 33.12 -10.22 11.62
C PRO A 323 34.35 -9.53 12.19
N ARG A 324 34.27 -8.25 12.59
CA ARG A 324 35.39 -7.50 13.18
C ARG A 324 35.70 -7.96 14.60
N THR A 325 34.69 -8.38 15.34
CA THR A 325 34.82 -8.73 16.77
C THR A 325 34.62 -10.21 17.05
N GLY A 326 34.06 -10.97 16.12
CA GLY A 326 33.65 -12.37 16.31
C GLY A 326 32.50 -12.55 17.30
N LYS A 327 31.81 -11.46 17.69
CA LYS A 327 30.75 -11.46 18.71
C LYS A 327 29.43 -10.97 18.11
N ARG A 328 28.33 -11.32 18.78
CA ARG A 328 27.02 -10.76 18.48
C ARG A 328 27.03 -9.25 18.76
N PRO A 329 26.61 -8.40 17.80
CA PRO A 329 26.47 -6.97 18.04
C PRO A 329 25.37 -6.69 19.09
N TYR A 330 25.39 -5.51 19.71
CA TYR A 330 24.35 -5.11 20.63
C TYR A 330 23.05 -4.75 19.91
N ALA A 331 23.16 -4.09 18.75
CA ALA A 331 22.09 -3.82 17.81
C ALA A 331 22.64 -3.90 16.38
N ILE A 332 21.77 -4.04 15.37
CA ILE A 332 22.18 -4.12 13.98
C ILE A 332 21.16 -3.41 13.08
N VAL A 333 21.65 -2.55 12.18
CA VAL A 333 20.85 -1.95 11.12
C VAL A 333 21.05 -2.75 9.85
N GLN A 334 19.96 -3.05 9.15
CA GLN A 334 19.99 -3.76 7.88
C GLN A 334 19.66 -2.81 6.73
N LEU A 335 20.45 -2.85 5.68
CA LEU A 335 20.20 -2.16 4.43
C LEU A 335 19.88 -3.20 3.36
N ARG A 336 18.77 -3.03 2.66
CA ARG A 336 18.33 -3.93 1.58
C ARG A 336 18.51 -3.25 0.24
N GLN A 337 19.00 -4.00 -0.74
CA GLN A 337 19.12 -3.53 -2.11
C GLN A 337 17.77 -3.03 -2.65
N ASP A 338 17.75 -1.84 -3.28
CA ASP A 338 16.53 -1.16 -3.74
C ASP A 338 16.38 -1.16 -5.27
N ASN A 339 17.46 -1.41 -6.01
CA ASN A 339 17.47 -1.46 -7.48
C ASN A 339 18.34 -2.60 -8.02
N SER A 340 18.22 -2.92 -9.31
CA SER A 340 18.95 -4.01 -9.97
C SER A 340 20.47 -3.76 -10.07
N GLU A 341 20.89 -2.50 -10.18
CA GLU A 341 22.29 -2.09 -10.25
C GLU A 341 23.04 -2.32 -8.93
N GLY A 342 22.31 -2.47 -7.81
CA GLY A 342 22.89 -2.70 -6.50
C GLY A 342 23.68 -1.51 -5.96
N ASN A 343 23.32 -0.30 -6.37
CA ASN A 343 23.93 0.96 -5.91
C ASN A 343 23.05 1.75 -4.94
N LEU A 344 21.78 1.38 -4.76
CA LEU A 344 20.83 1.99 -3.82
C LEU A 344 20.36 0.99 -2.77
N PHE A 345 20.30 1.43 -1.51
CA PHE A 345 19.95 0.59 -0.38
C PHE A 345 18.92 1.23 0.54
N ASN A 346 17.81 0.55 0.77
CA ASN A 346 16.75 0.97 1.67
C ASN A 346 17.08 0.59 3.13
N MET A 347 16.91 1.52 4.07
CA MET A 347 17.07 1.28 5.51
C MET A 347 15.87 0.50 6.06
N VAL A 348 16.06 -0.78 6.37
CA VAL A 348 14.98 -1.66 6.82
C VAL A 348 14.47 -1.27 8.20
N GLY A 349 13.16 -0.96 8.30
CA GLY A 349 12.52 -0.59 9.56
C GLY A 349 12.79 0.85 10.03
N PHE A 350 13.29 1.71 9.13
CA PHE A 350 13.56 3.13 9.39
C PHE A 350 12.50 4.06 8.80
N GLN A 351 11.26 3.62 8.74
CA GLN A 351 10.16 4.54 8.49
C GLN A 351 10.22 5.69 9.49
N THR A 352 10.08 6.94 9.02
CA THR A 352 10.34 8.09 9.89
C THR A 352 9.55 9.33 9.50
N ASN A 353 9.20 10.15 10.52
CA ASN A 353 8.64 11.49 10.40
C ASN A 353 9.66 12.58 10.81
N LEU A 354 10.93 12.23 10.95
CA LEU A 354 11.96 13.20 11.25
C LEU A 354 12.10 14.25 10.13
N LYS A 355 12.39 15.50 10.48
CA LYS A 355 12.80 16.52 9.51
C LYS A 355 14.04 16.04 8.73
N TYR A 356 14.20 16.41 7.47
CA TYR A 356 15.30 15.94 6.62
C TYR A 356 16.69 16.17 7.22
N GLY A 357 16.93 17.36 7.83
CA GLY A 357 18.17 17.64 8.54
C GLY A 357 18.42 16.72 9.73
N GLU A 358 17.37 16.36 10.46
CA GLU A 358 17.43 15.43 11.58
C GLU A 358 17.69 13.99 11.11
N GLN A 359 17.10 13.57 10.01
CA GLN A 359 17.39 12.25 9.43
C GLN A 359 18.88 12.13 9.13
N LYS A 360 19.46 13.11 8.42
CA LYS A 360 20.90 13.12 8.14
C LYS A 360 21.72 13.13 9.43
N ARG A 361 21.42 14.01 10.38
CA ARG A 361 22.15 14.14 11.65
C ARG A 361 22.11 12.87 12.49
N VAL A 362 20.93 12.30 12.69
CA VAL A 362 20.72 11.15 13.58
C VAL A 362 21.20 9.85 12.95
N PHE A 363 20.88 9.62 11.68
CA PHE A 363 21.24 8.35 11.03
C PHE A 363 22.74 8.28 10.71
N SER A 364 23.43 9.42 10.57
CA SER A 364 24.91 9.44 10.48
C SER A 364 25.62 9.06 11.79
N LEU A 365 24.90 8.91 12.90
CA LEU A 365 25.48 8.35 14.15
C LEU A 365 25.63 6.83 14.11
N ILE A 366 25.00 6.16 13.13
CA ILE A 366 25.11 4.73 12.94
C ILE A 366 26.49 4.43 12.34
N PRO A 367 27.30 3.55 12.96
CA PRO A 367 28.60 3.16 12.42
C PRO A 367 28.48 2.66 10.98
N GLY A 368 29.31 3.22 10.10
CA GLY A 368 29.27 2.95 8.67
C GLY A 368 28.40 3.92 7.85
N LEU A 369 27.62 4.81 8.49
CA LEU A 369 26.81 5.84 7.82
C LEU A 369 27.25 7.28 8.13
N GLN A 370 28.44 7.50 8.69
CA GLN A 370 28.92 8.83 9.08
C GLN A 370 28.96 9.82 7.90
N ASN A 371 29.24 9.32 6.72
CA ASN A 371 29.31 10.08 5.47
C ASN A 371 28.23 9.66 4.46
N ALA A 372 27.13 9.08 4.92
CA ALA A 372 26.11 8.53 4.05
C ALA A 372 25.43 9.63 3.21
N ASP A 373 25.28 9.34 1.93
CA ASP A 373 24.50 10.14 1.00
C ASP A 373 23.11 9.51 0.84
N PHE A 374 22.09 10.33 1.14
CA PHE A 374 20.68 9.92 1.08
C PHE A 374 20.12 10.25 -0.30
N ALA A 375 19.97 9.22 -1.14
CA ALA A 375 19.30 9.35 -2.44
C ALA A 375 17.82 9.73 -2.26
N LYS A 376 17.19 9.27 -1.15
CA LYS A 376 15.81 9.65 -0.77
C LYS A 376 15.68 9.69 0.75
N TYR A 377 15.04 10.73 1.27
CA TYR A 377 14.68 10.83 2.69
C TYR A 377 13.34 10.12 2.96
N GLY A 378 13.17 9.67 4.20
CA GLY A 378 11.89 9.18 4.69
C GLY A 378 10.87 10.32 4.81
N VAL A 379 9.60 10.02 4.54
CA VAL A 379 8.49 10.98 4.60
C VAL A 379 7.27 10.28 5.19
N MET A 380 6.52 10.99 6.03
CA MET A 380 5.23 10.51 6.54
C MET A 380 4.11 11.04 5.67
N HIS A 381 3.14 10.17 5.40
CA HIS A 381 1.93 10.49 4.65
C HIS A 381 0.69 10.20 5.49
N ARG A 382 -0.35 11.02 5.30
CA ARG A 382 -1.68 10.75 5.81
C ARG A 382 -2.40 9.84 4.82
N ASN A 383 -2.76 8.66 5.26
CA ASN A 383 -3.49 7.68 4.48
C ASN A 383 -4.98 7.75 4.81
N THR A 384 -5.82 7.61 3.80
CA THR A 384 -7.28 7.60 3.93
C THR A 384 -7.81 6.22 3.57
N PHE A 385 -8.77 5.72 4.36
CA PHE A 385 -9.56 4.53 4.04
C PHE A 385 -11.01 4.73 4.43
N ILE A 386 -11.92 3.97 3.83
CA ILE A 386 -13.35 4.03 4.10
C ILE A 386 -13.75 3.02 5.19
N ASN A 387 -14.88 3.23 5.86
CA ASN A 387 -15.42 2.24 6.79
C ASN A 387 -16.05 1.06 6.03
N SER A 388 -15.20 0.22 5.47
CA SER A 388 -15.58 -0.89 4.59
C SER A 388 -16.61 -1.84 5.19
N PRO A 389 -16.58 -2.21 6.49
CA PRO A 389 -17.61 -3.06 7.09
C PRO A 389 -19.04 -2.54 6.94
N GLU A 390 -19.23 -1.25 6.95
CA GLU A 390 -20.55 -0.63 6.74
C GLU A 390 -20.87 -0.46 5.27
N LEU A 391 -19.88 -0.17 4.44
CA LEU A 391 -20.05 0.25 3.05
C LEU A 391 -19.98 -0.88 2.04
N LEU A 392 -19.10 -1.87 2.22
CA LEU A 392 -18.76 -2.89 1.22
C LEU A 392 -19.24 -4.28 1.62
N ASP A 393 -19.47 -5.13 0.62
CA ASP A 393 -19.60 -6.57 0.80
C ASP A 393 -18.27 -7.31 0.49
N GLU A 394 -18.24 -8.64 0.63
CA GLU A 394 -17.06 -9.48 0.42
C GLU A 394 -16.50 -9.42 -1.02
N THR A 395 -17.27 -8.88 -1.96
CA THR A 395 -16.86 -8.71 -3.38
C THR A 395 -16.30 -7.31 -3.64
N TYR A 396 -16.05 -6.53 -2.59
CA TYR A 396 -15.63 -5.13 -2.64
C TYR A 396 -16.65 -4.19 -3.30
N ASN A 397 -17.87 -4.62 -3.44
CA ASN A 397 -18.95 -3.90 -4.06
C ASN A 397 -19.64 -2.97 -3.04
N LEU A 398 -19.97 -1.75 -3.42
CA LEU A 398 -20.68 -0.80 -2.57
C LEU A 398 -22.13 -1.28 -2.34
N LYS A 399 -22.52 -1.51 -1.09
CA LYS A 399 -23.86 -2.03 -0.72
C LYS A 399 -25.00 -1.16 -1.26
N LYS A 400 -24.84 0.17 -1.24
CA LYS A 400 -25.86 1.12 -1.70
C LYS A 400 -25.91 1.30 -3.22
N ASN A 401 -24.81 1.02 -3.94
CA ASN A 401 -24.74 1.13 -5.39
C ASN A 401 -23.87 0.01 -5.98
N ARG A 402 -24.51 -1.01 -6.48
CA ARG A 402 -23.88 -2.23 -6.98
C ARG A 402 -22.98 -2.03 -8.22
N ASN A 403 -23.08 -0.89 -8.89
CA ASN A 403 -22.21 -0.58 -10.03
C ASN A 403 -20.84 0.00 -9.59
N ILE A 404 -20.64 0.23 -8.29
CA ILE A 404 -19.41 0.80 -7.76
C ILE A 404 -18.68 -0.22 -6.90
N PHE A 405 -17.40 -0.41 -7.18
CA PHE A 405 -16.47 -1.24 -6.43
C PHE A 405 -15.36 -0.37 -5.87
N PHE A 406 -14.78 -0.79 -4.76
CA PHE A 406 -13.56 -0.22 -4.21
C PHE A 406 -12.46 -1.27 -4.22
N ALA A 407 -11.19 -0.86 -4.37
CA ALA A 407 -10.05 -1.77 -4.31
C ALA A 407 -8.79 -1.07 -3.77
N GLY A 408 -7.88 -1.86 -3.23
CA GLY A 408 -6.63 -1.37 -2.67
C GLY A 408 -6.78 -0.84 -1.24
N GLN A 409 -5.77 -0.14 -0.81
CA GLN A 409 -5.60 0.30 0.58
C GLN A 409 -6.74 1.20 1.08
N ILE A 410 -7.42 1.90 0.18
CA ILE A 410 -8.64 2.69 0.51
C ILE A 410 -9.75 1.82 1.15
N THR A 411 -9.75 0.50 0.94
CA THR A 411 -10.71 -0.42 1.54
C THR A 411 -10.32 -0.90 2.94
N GLY A 412 -9.19 -0.47 3.47
CA GLY A 412 -8.67 -0.99 4.74
C GLY A 412 -7.90 -2.31 4.62
N VAL A 413 -7.59 -2.81 3.43
CA VAL A 413 -6.51 -3.79 3.27
C VAL A 413 -5.18 -3.06 3.30
N GLU A 414 -4.21 -3.57 4.08
CA GLU A 414 -2.93 -2.88 4.27
C GLU A 414 -1.77 -3.70 3.70
N GLY A 415 -1.09 -3.13 2.70
CA GLY A 415 0.08 -3.70 2.04
C GLY A 415 -0.09 -3.84 0.53
N TYR A 416 1.04 -4.05 -0.16
CA TYR A 416 1.09 -4.13 -1.62
C TYR A 416 0.37 -5.37 -2.16
N VAL A 417 0.64 -6.54 -1.56
CA VAL A 417 0.07 -7.82 -1.99
C VAL A 417 -1.42 -7.86 -1.70
N GLU A 418 -1.83 -7.33 -0.56
CA GLU A 418 -3.22 -7.18 -0.14
C GLU A 418 -4.00 -6.24 -1.08
N SER A 419 -3.37 -5.14 -1.49
CA SER A 419 -3.95 -4.21 -2.47
C SER A 419 -4.14 -4.87 -3.84
N ILE A 420 -3.15 -5.64 -4.32
CA ILE A 420 -3.25 -6.41 -5.56
C ILE A 420 -4.40 -7.41 -5.48
N ALA A 421 -4.50 -8.16 -4.36
CA ALA A 421 -5.55 -9.16 -4.15
C ALA A 421 -6.95 -8.52 -4.20
N SER A 422 -7.14 -7.38 -3.54
CA SER A 422 -8.42 -6.66 -3.56
C SER A 422 -8.78 -6.18 -4.97
N GLY A 423 -7.79 -5.70 -5.74
CA GLY A 423 -7.96 -5.29 -7.15
C GLY A 423 -8.42 -6.46 -8.02
N LEU A 424 -7.83 -7.63 -7.85
CA LEU A 424 -8.21 -8.85 -8.54
C LEU A 424 -9.67 -9.26 -8.19
N VAL A 425 -10.03 -9.29 -6.90
CA VAL A 425 -11.40 -9.66 -6.48
C VAL A 425 -12.44 -8.68 -7.01
N ALA A 426 -12.18 -7.37 -6.91
CA ALA A 426 -13.07 -6.34 -7.44
C ALA A 426 -13.23 -6.47 -8.96
N ALA A 427 -12.15 -6.74 -9.69
CA ALA A 427 -12.18 -6.97 -11.13
C ALA A 427 -13.05 -8.16 -11.52
N LEU A 428 -12.84 -9.32 -10.90
CA LEU A 428 -13.61 -10.53 -11.20
C LEU A 428 -15.11 -10.30 -11.00
N ASN A 429 -15.50 -9.65 -9.92
CA ASN A 429 -16.89 -9.36 -9.61
C ASN A 429 -17.48 -8.25 -10.49
N SER A 430 -16.68 -7.27 -10.92
CA SER A 430 -17.11 -6.26 -11.88
C SER A 430 -17.37 -6.84 -13.26
N VAL A 431 -16.57 -7.83 -13.69
CA VAL A 431 -16.78 -8.59 -14.93
C VAL A 431 -18.08 -9.38 -14.87
N GLU A 432 -18.31 -10.15 -13.81
CA GLU A 432 -19.58 -10.91 -13.65
C GLU A 432 -20.80 -9.98 -13.65
N MET A 433 -20.68 -8.81 -13.01
CA MET A 433 -21.73 -7.79 -13.06
C MET A 433 -21.97 -7.27 -14.48
N TYR A 434 -20.88 -6.97 -15.21
CA TYR A 434 -20.94 -6.48 -16.60
C TYR A 434 -21.62 -7.50 -17.53
N GLU A 435 -21.21 -8.76 -17.47
CA GLU A 435 -21.79 -9.81 -18.29
C GLU A 435 -23.27 -10.04 -17.97
N ARG A 436 -23.64 -9.97 -16.69
CA ARG A 436 -25.04 -10.08 -16.27
C ARG A 436 -25.90 -8.96 -16.83
N LEU A 437 -25.44 -7.72 -16.69
CA LEU A 437 -26.18 -6.56 -17.20
C LEU A 437 -26.36 -6.62 -18.71
N ASN A 438 -25.36 -7.09 -19.45
CA ASN A 438 -25.46 -7.31 -20.90
C ASN A 438 -26.48 -8.40 -21.25
N ARG A 439 -26.47 -9.53 -20.52
CA ARG A 439 -27.47 -10.59 -20.70
C ARG A 439 -28.91 -10.09 -20.45
N GLU A 440 -29.11 -9.30 -19.42
CA GLU A 440 -30.42 -8.68 -19.11
C GLU A 440 -30.89 -7.71 -20.19
N GLU A 441 -29.99 -6.88 -20.74
CA GLU A 441 -30.29 -5.94 -21.81
C GLU A 441 -30.65 -6.66 -23.12
N GLN A 442 -29.89 -7.69 -23.51
CA GLN A 442 -30.18 -8.54 -24.66
C GLN A 442 -31.53 -9.27 -24.50
N SER A 443 -31.83 -9.78 -23.31
CA SER A 443 -33.08 -10.42 -22.99
C SER A 443 -34.27 -9.45 -23.13
N ARG A 444 -34.13 -8.20 -22.68
CA ARG A 444 -35.16 -7.17 -22.84
C ARG A 444 -35.39 -6.78 -24.31
N THR A 445 -34.33 -6.78 -25.11
CA THR A 445 -34.42 -6.49 -26.55
C THR A 445 -35.10 -7.61 -27.30
N ASN A 446 -34.80 -8.88 -26.96
CA ASN A 446 -35.40 -10.07 -27.57
C ASN A 446 -36.87 -10.32 -27.13
N ILE A 447 -37.25 -9.90 -25.89
CA ILE A 447 -38.65 -10.05 -25.41
C ILE A 447 -39.59 -9.05 -26.13
N LYS A 448 -39.11 -7.98 -26.73
CA LYS A 448 -39.93 -7.15 -27.63
C LYS A 448 -40.36 -7.92 -28.91
N THR A 449 -39.71 -9.03 -29.22
CA THR A 449 -39.98 -9.83 -30.41
C THR A 449 -40.66 -11.18 -30.11
N THR A 450 -40.71 -11.65 -28.86
CA THR A 450 -41.35 -12.93 -28.52
C THR A 450 -41.94 -12.89 -27.11
N ASN A 451 -43.25 -13.22 -27.03
CA ASN A 451 -44.00 -13.42 -25.77
C ASN A 451 -43.52 -14.67 -25.02
N MET A 452 -42.34 -14.71 -24.46
CA MET A 452 -41.87 -15.83 -23.64
C MET A 452 -41.67 -15.45 -22.17
N SER A 453 -42.19 -16.32 -21.33
CA SER A 453 -42.33 -16.32 -19.89
C SER A 453 -41.03 -15.92 -19.10
N ARG A 454 -41.22 -15.04 -18.11
CA ARG A 454 -40.22 -14.63 -17.07
C ARG A 454 -39.89 -15.78 -16.09
N LYS A 455 -39.34 -16.89 -16.52
CA LYS A 455 -38.79 -17.90 -15.61
C LYS A 455 -37.32 -18.14 -15.97
N GLY A 456 -36.38 -17.55 -15.20
CA GLY A 456 -34.97 -17.81 -15.31
C GLY A 456 -34.03 -16.63 -15.13
N LEU A 457 -34.37 -15.65 -14.28
CA LEU A 457 -33.30 -14.76 -13.78
C LEU A 457 -32.42 -15.57 -12.83
N SER A 458 -31.29 -16.04 -13.34
CA SER A 458 -30.25 -16.68 -12.53
C SER A 458 -29.84 -15.75 -11.38
N LEU A 459 -29.90 -16.25 -10.14
CA LEU A 459 -29.36 -15.61 -8.96
C LEU A 459 -27.92 -15.14 -9.25
N MET A 460 -27.58 -13.95 -8.75
CA MET A 460 -26.20 -13.42 -8.78
C MET A 460 -25.23 -14.50 -8.30
N ARG A 461 -24.34 -14.96 -9.14
CA ARG A 461 -23.18 -15.73 -8.70
C ARG A 461 -22.06 -14.73 -8.40
N GLN A 462 -22.01 -14.24 -7.16
CA GLN A 462 -20.86 -13.48 -6.68
C GLN A 462 -19.65 -14.42 -6.64
N ILE A 463 -18.51 -13.94 -7.15
CA ILE A 463 -17.24 -14.66 -7.03
C ILE A 463 -16.67 -14.37 -5.65
N THR A 464 -16.92 -15.27 -4.71
CA THR A 464 -16.35 -15.23 -3.36
C THR A 464 -15.32 -16.33 -3.20
N PHE A 465 -14.26 -16.03 -2.49
CA PHE A 465 -13.22 -16.99 -2.14
C PHE A 465 -13.51 -17.62 -0.78
N PRO A 466 -13.16 -18.92 -0.57
CA PRO A 466 -13.34 -19.57 0.72
C PRO A 466 -12.58 -18.81 1.83
N LYS A 467 -13.19 -18.69 3.00
CA LYS A 467 -12.58 -18.08 4.17
C LYS A 467 -11.28 -18.76 4.64
N GLU A 468 -11.03 -19.98 4.18
CA GLU A 468 -9.82 -20.75 4.42
C GLU A 468 -8.64 -20.27 3.56
N THR A 469 -8.88 -19.53 2.47
CA THR A 469 -7.86 -18.86 1.67
C THR A 469 -7.52 -17.48 2.27
N MET A 470 -6.32 -16.99 2.06
CA MET A 470 -5.92 -15.66 2.56
C MET A 470 -6.70 -14.54 1.87
N ILE A 471 -6.90 -14.66 0.55
CA ILE A 471 -7.69 -13.70 -0.23
C ILE A 471 -9.16 -13.66 0.24
N GLY A 472 -9.77 -14.83 0.52
CA GLY A 472 -11.13 -14.89 1.05
C GLY A 472 -11.25 -14.39 2.47
N ALA A 473 -10.27 -14.66 3.33
CA ALA A 473 -10.24 -14.16 4.71
C ALA A 473 -10.11 -12.62 4.77
N LEU A 474 -9.28 -12.02 3.91
CA LEU A 474 -9.17 -10.56 3.79
C LEU A 474 -10.48 -9.94 3.27
N SER A 475 -11.07 -10.51 2.22
CA SER A 475 -12.35 -10.05 1.68
C SER A 475 -13.46 -10.10 2.74
N LYS A 476 -13.48 -11.15 3.54
CA LYS A 476 -14.42 -11.28 4.64
C LYS A 476 -14.15 -10.27 5.76
N TYR A 477 -12.88 -10.03 6.09
CA TYR A 477 -12.50 -9.07 7.13
C TYR A 477 -13.03 -7.67 6.83
N ILE A 478 -12.84 -7.16 5.61
CA ILE A 478 -13.28 -5.82 5.21
C ILE A 478 -14.81 -5.68 5.16
N ALA A 479 -15.54 -6.76 5.04
CA ALA A 479 -17.01 -6.77 4.95
C ALA A 479 -17.72 -7.14 6.27
N SER A 480 -16.96 -7.62 7.28
CA SER A 480 -17.52 -8.06 8.57
C SER A 480 -17.69 -6.88 9.53
N GLU A 481 -18.82 -6.84 10.23
CA GLU A 481 -19.08 -5.83 11.26
C GLU A 481 -17.92 -5.73 12.26
N ASN A 482 -17.37 -4.54 12.42
CA ASN A 482 -16.27 -4.25 13.33
C ASN A 482 -16.41 -2.81 13.85
N LYS A 483 -16.67 -2.65 15.15
CA LYS A 483 -16.82 -1.32 15.78
C LYS A 483 -15.52 -0.51 15.79
N ASN A 484 -14.38 -1.20 15.76
CA ASN A 484 -13.05 -0.59 15.75
C ASN A 484 -12.30 -1.07 14.49
N PHE A 485 -12.86 -0.78 13.32
CA PHE A 485 -12.26 -1.19 12.06
C PHE A 485 -10.90 -0.54 11.87
N GLN A 486 -9.89 -1.36 11.64
CA GLN A 486 -8.51 -0.95 11.43
C GLN A 486 -7.97 -1.61 10.16
N PRO A 487 -7.03 -0.99 9.45
CA PRO A 487 -6.36 -1.62 8.31
C PRO A 487 -5.77 -2.98 8.66
N MET A 488 -5.84 -3.95 7.74
CA MET A 488 -5.46 -5.34 7.96
C MET A 488 -4.49 -5.85 6.91
N ASN A 489 -3.34 -6.35 7.41
CA ASN A 489 -2.40 -7.12 6.59
C ASN A 489 -2.79 -8.60 6.55
N ALA A 490 -2.31 -9.31 5.53
CA ALA A 490 -2.33 -10.76 5.52
C ALA A 490 -1.65 -11.34 6.77
N ASN A 491 -2.39 -12.09 7.56
CA ASN A 491 -1.88 -12.81 8.72
C ASN A 491 -2.70 -14.07 9.00
N PHE A 492 -2.06 -15.10 9.56
CA PHE A 492 -2.73 -16.38 9.82
C PHE A 492 -3.82 -16.30 10.89
N GLY A 493 -3.88 -15.21 11.67
CA GLY A 493 -4.91 -15.01 12.69
C GLY A 493 -6.31 -14.76 12.14
N ILE A 494 -6.43 -14.33 10.87
CA ILE A 494 -7.73 -14.13 10.20
C ILE A 494 -8.25 -15.39 9.52
N LEU A 495 -7.43 -16.44 9.40
CA LEU A 495 -7.88 -17.73 8.88
C LEU A 495 -8.61 -18.56 9.95
N PRO A 496 -9.61 -19.35 9.57
CA PRO A 496 -10.24 -20.29 10.48
C PRO A 496 -9.23 -21.28 11.06
N GLU A 497 -9.38 -21.63 12.33
CA GLU A 497 -8.51 -22.59 12.99
C GLU A 497 -8.53 -23.96 12.31
N LEU A 498 -7.45 -24.73 12.51
CA LEU A 498 -7.39 -26.13 12.13
C LEU A 498 -8.23 -26.97 13.11
N PRO A 499 -8.86 -28.08 12.67
CA PRO A 499 -9.63 -28.96 13.55
C PRO A 499 -8.78 -29.53 14.69
N GLU A 500 -7.49 -29.71 14.45
CA GLU A 500 -6.52 -30.25 15.41
C GLU A 500 -5.65 -29.14 16.03
N ARG A 501 -5.35 -29.28 17.34
CA ARG A 501 -4.46 -28.35 18.03
C ARG A 501 -3.00 -28.69 17.76
N ILE A 502 -2.30 -27.84 17.02
CA ILE A 502 -0.88 -27.98 16.69
C ILE A 502 -0.07 -26.97 17.53
N LYS A 503 0.88 -27.48 18.35
CA LYS A 503 1.72 -26.63 19.22
C LYS A 503 2.87 -25.99 18.45
N ASP A 504 3.44 -26.71 17.49
CA ASP A 504 4.50 -26.19 16.64
C ASP A 504 3.96 -25.15 15.67
N LYS A 505 4.44 -23.91 15.81
CA LYS A 505 3.94 -22.77 15.04
C LYS A 505 4.24 -22.90 13.53
N LYS A 506 5.42 -23.43 13.19
CA LYS A 506 5.84 -23.58 11.79
C LYS A 506 5.00 -24.66 11.09
N LEU A 507 4.78 -25.78 11.78
CA LEU A 507 3.91 -26.85 11.29
C LEU A 507 2.45 -26.39 11.18
N LYS A 508 1.94 -25.63 12.17
CA LYS A 508 0.58 -25.05 12.12
C LYS A 508 0.41 -24.16 10.90
N TYR A 509 1.35 -23.28 10.63
CA TYR A 509 1.27 -22.35 9.51
C TYR A 509 1.44 -23.05 8.17
N GLY A 510 2.28 -24.08 8.07
CA GLY A 510 2.36 -24.92 6.87
C GLY A 510 1.01 -25.56 6.56
N LYS A 511 0.37 -26.23 7.52
CA LYS A 511 -0.95 -26.87 7.31
C LYS A 511 -2.07 -25.86 6.99
N LEU A 512 -2.03 -24.64 7.54
CA LEU A 512 -2.97 -23.59 7.16
C LEU A 512 -2.77 -23.17 5.71
N ALA A 513 -1.52 -23.04 5.27
CA ALA A 513 -1.18 -22.68 3.90
C ALA A 513 -1.60 -23.79 2.91
N ASP A 514 -1.25 -25.05 3.20
CA ASP A 514 -1.62 -26.19 2.37
C ASP A 514 -3.15 -26.27 2.19
N ARG A 515 -3.90 -26.14 3.30
CA ARG A 515 -5.37 -26.11 3.24
C ARG A 515 -5.90 -24.98 2.36
N ALA A 516 -5.29 -23.79 2.43
CA ALA A 516 -5.72 -22.64 1.65
C ALA A 516 -5.51 -22.87 0.16
N LEU A 517 -4.33 -23.37 -0.23
CA LEU A 517 -4.00 -23.67 -1.62
C LEU A 517 -4.85 -24.80 -2.20
N ASP A 518 -5.12 -25.87 -1.41
CA ASP A 518 -6.03 -26.95 -1.80
C ASP A 518 -7.46 -26.44 -2.06
N LYS A 519 -7.96 -25.55 -1.17
CA LYS A 519 -9.30 -24.95 -1.33
C LYS A 519 -9.36 -24.07 -2.59
N LEU A 520 -8.33 -23.29 -2.86
CA LEU A 520 -8.27 -22.47 -4.06
C LEU A 520 -8.18 -23.32 -5.33
N SER A 521 -7.34 -24.34 -5.33
CA SER A 521 -7.19 -25.30 -6.43
C SER A 521 -8.51 -25.97 -6.81
N GLY A 522 -9.32 -26.34 -5.79
CA GLY A 522 -10.64 -26.95 -6.01
C GLY A 522 -11.70 -26.00 -6.60
N ILE A 523 -11.46 -24.69 -6.64
CA ILE A 523 -12.35 -23.71 -7.29
C ILE A 523 -11.91 -23.47 -8.75
N LEU A 524 -10.62 -23.60 -9.02
CA LEU A 524 -10.04 -23.35 -10.34
C LEU A 524 -10.21 -24.54 -11.31
N GLN A 525 -10.54 -25.72 -10.80
CA GLN A 525 -10.90 -26.91 -11.57
C GLN A 525 -12.39 -26.90 -11.96
#